data_6cd2f3342314bc12a65e914e752433ce
#
_entry.id   6cd2f3342314bc12a65e914e752433ce
#
_cell.length_a   1.000
_cell.length_b   1.000
_cell.length_c   1.000
_cell.angle_alpha   90.00
_cell.angle_beta   90.00
_cell.angle_gamma   90.00
#
_symmetry.space_group_name_H-M   'P 1'
#
loop_
_entity.id
_entity.type
_entity.pdbx_description
1 polymer ?
#
loop_
_entity_poly.entity_id
_entity_poly.type
_entity_poly.pdbx_seq_one_letter_code
_entity_poly.pdbx_strand_id
1 'polypeptide(L)'
;KIADLSPAEKYDLYLGQFSFPLTNYERDRTKIMKTVPGSSDYEEGFKLPTWEGLCHSWAPATLAYDNPSPVTVEGKKGHEIAFGSSDIKALLTYHLHINRSPQTKFLGSRCNLDFKKLKEKLDNNEITKEEYEKSINSSDCSDTNAGAFHIVLTNQMKRNEGFIVD
;
A
#
# COMPACT_ATOMS: atom_id res chain seq x y z
N LYS A 1 21.64 14.78 2.48
CA LYS A 1 21.07 16.10 2.10
C LYS A 1 19.55 16.03 2.23
N ILE A 2 18.85 17.17 2.38
CA ILE A 2 17.37 17.19 2.47
C ILE A 2 16.73 16.57 1.23
N ALA A 3 17.35 16.73 0.06
CA ALA A 3 16.87 16.13 -1.19
C ALA A 3 16.82 14.58 -1.18
N ASP A 4 17.68 13.97 -0.37
CA ASP A 4 17.82 12.50 -0.31
C ASP A 4 16.88 11.86 0.74
N LEU A 5 16.12 12.68 1.47
CA LEU A 5 15.18 12.22 2.47
C LEU A 5 13.89 11.67 1.82
N SER A 6 13.29 10.69 2.48
CA SER A 6 11.98 10.17 2.09
C SER A 6 10.88 11.24 2.25
N PRO A 7 9.74 11.07 1.56
CA PRO A 7 8.60 12.00 1.72
C PRO A 7 8.14 12.15 3.18
N ALA A 8 8.16 11.08 3.97
CA ALA A 8 7.81 11.10 5.38
C ALA A 8 8.81 11.92 6.21
N GLU A 9 10.11 11.71 6.01
CA GLU A 9 11.16 12.49 6.69
C GLU A 9 11.08 13.97 6.33
N LYS A 10 10.84 14.32 5.06
CA LYS A 10 10.63 15.70 4.63
C LYS A 10 9.41 16.32 5.31
N TYR A 11 8.33 15.55 5.46
CA TYR A 11 7.12 16.03 6.13
C TYR A 11 7.34 16.23 7.64
N ASP A 12 8.02 15.32 8.31
CA ASP A 12 8.42 15.49 9.71
C ASP A 12 9.25 16.76 9.91
N LEU A 13 10.23 17.01 9.02
CA LEU A 13 11.05 18.24 9.06
C LEU A 13 10.21 19.50 8.79
N TYR A 14 9.26 19.43 7.85
CA TYR A 14 8.32 20.52 7.57
C TYR A 14 7.53 20.91 8.82
N LEU A 15 7.11 19.92 9.60
CA LEU A 15 6.42 20.15 10.88
C LEU A 15 7.37 20.53 12.02
N GLY A 16 8.69 20.54 11.79
CA GLY A 16 9.71 20.81 12.81
C GLY A 16 9.87 19.68 13.82
N GLN A 17 9.55 18.46 13.42
CA GLN A 17 9.58 17.25 14.26
C GLN A 17 10.84 16.45 13.99
N PHE A 18 11.93 16.79 14.65
CA PHE A 18 13.25 16.16 14.47
C PHE A 18 13.38 14.75 15.07
N SER A 19 12.37 14.27 15.80
CA SER A 19 12.27 12.88 16.23
C SER A 19 11.68 11.95 15.17
N PHE A 20 11.26 12.49 14.03
CA PHE A 20 10.72 11.78 12.88
C PHE A 20 9.54 10.82 13.20
N PRO A 21 8.49 11.31 13.86
CA PRO A 21 7.40 10.45 14.34
C PRO A 21 6.64 9.75 13.23
N LEU A 22 6.34 10.44 12.11
CA LEU A 22 5.66 9.82 10.97
C LEU A 22 6.53 8.73 10.34
N THR A 23 7.80 9.06 10.12
CA THR A 23 8.78 8.12 9.54
C THR A 23 8.92 6.87 10.40
N ASN A 24 9.05 7.03 11.71
CA ASN A 24 9.18 5.90 12.63
C ASN A 24 7.90 5.08 12.69
N TYR A 25 6.73 5.71 12.72
CA TYR A 25 5.45 5.01 12.64
C TYR A 25 5.35 4.13 11.39
N GLU A 26 5.74 4.65 10.22
CA GLU A 26 5.71 3.90 8.98
C GLU A 26 6.75 2.77 8.93
N ARG A 27 7.94 2.99 9.48
CA ARG A 27 8.96 1.95 9.63
C ARG A 27 8.46 0.80 10.51
N ASP A 28 7.79 1.11 11.61
CA ASP A 28 7.22 0.12 12.52
C ASP A 28 6.04 -0.62 11.88
N ARG A 29 5.16 0.09 11.19
CA ARG A 29 3.99 -0.48 10.51
C ARG A 29 4.41 -1.43 9.39
N THR A 30 5.36 -1.02 8.56
CA THR A 30 5.82 -1.79 7.39
C THR A 30 6.85 -2.86 7.74
N LYS A 31 7.44 -2.81 8.94
CA LYS A 31 8.55 -3.69 9.35
C LYS A 31 9.77 -3.62 8.42
N ILE A 32 9.92 -2.50 7.68
CA ILE A 32 11.01 -2.35 6.70
C ILE A 32 12.40 -2.47 7.35
N MET A 33 12.54 -2.07 8.61
CA MET A 33 13.81 -2.12 9.32
C MET A 33 14.32 -3.55 9.52
N LYS A 34 13.45 -4.55 9.46
CA LYS A 34 13.85 -5.98 9.47
C LYS A 34 14.65 -6.38 8.22
N THR A 35 14.53 -5.63 7.13
CA THR A 35 15.27 -5.90 5.88
C THR A 35 16.61 -5.16 5.80
N VAL A 36 16.89 -4.25 6.74
CA VAL A 36 18.06 -3.36 6.68
C VAL A 36 19.20 -3.93 7.52
N PRO A 37 20.28 -4.44 6.89
CA PRO A 37 21.45 -4.93 7.63
C PRO A 37 22.06 -3.85 8.53
N GLY A 38 22.30 -4.21 9.78
CA GLY A 38 22.83 -3.27 10.80
C GLY A 38 21.77 -2.48 11.57
N SER A 39 20.47 -2.65 11.23
CA SER A 39 19.38 -2.19 12.09
C SER A 39 19.27 -3.07 13.34
N SER A 40 18.83 -2.49 14.48
CA SER A 40 18.50 -3.25 15.69
C SER A 40 17.43 -4.31 15.46
N ASP A 41 16.56 -4.09 14.48
CA ASP A 41 15.43 -4.94 14.16
C ASP A 41 15.72 -5.91 13.02
N TYR A 42 16.96 -5.91 12.50
CA TYR A 42 17.32 -6.75 11.37
C TYR A 42 17.05 -8.23 11.66
N GLU A 43 16.39 -8.89 10.73
CA GLU A 43 16.08 -10.32 10.76
C GLU A 43 16.53 -10.99 9.47
N GLU A 44 17.53 -11.84 9.55
CA GLU A 44 18.06 -12.53 8.39
C GLU A 44 16.99 -13.40 7.73
N GLY A 45 16.84 -13.26 6.41
CA GLY A 45 15.83 -13.97 5.63
C GLY A 45 14.44 -13.36 5.66
N PHE A 46 14.20 -12.33 6.45
CA PHE A 46 12.93 -11.61 6.40
C PHE A 46 12.78 -10.89 5.06
N LYS A 47 11.61 -11.04 4.45
CA LYS A 47 11.26 -10.40 3.18
C LYS A 47 9.89 -9.77 3.29
N LEU A 48 9.81 -8.52 2.90
CA LEU A 48 8.51 -7.90 2.66
C LEU A 48 7.86 -8.54 1.44
N PRO A 49 6.53 -8.73 1.44
CA PRO A 49 5.83 -9.14 0.25
C PRO A 49 6.08 -8.15 -0.88
N THR A 50 6.39 -8.65 -2.08
CA THR A 50 6.73 -7.81 -3.25
C THR A 50 5.57 -6.92 -3.72
N TRP A 51 4.35 -7.25 -3.32
CA TRP A 51 3.12 -6.53 -3.64
C TRP A 51 2.70 -5.52 -2.55
N GLU A 52 3.39 -5.50 -1.41
CA GLU A 52 2.99 -4.60 -0.32
C GLU A 52 3.16 -3.14 -0.71
N GLY A 53 2.12 -2.36 -0.47
CA GLY A 53 2.11 -0.95 -0.81
C GLY A 53 0.78 -0.27 -0.46
N LEU A 54 0.63 0.96 -0.89
CA LEU A 54 -0.56 1.77 -0.67
C LEU A 54 -1.44 1.89 -1.93
N CYS A 55 -1.52 0.83 -2.76
CA CYS A 55 -2.26 0.83 -4.02
C CYS A 55 -3.71 1.28 -3.83
N HIS A 56 -4.38 0.75 -2.78
CA HIS A 56 -5.74 1.11 -2.40
C HIS A 56 -5.97 2.61 -2.12
N SER A 57 -4.90 3.37 -1.94
CA SER A 57 -4.94 4.82 -1.71
C SER A 57 -4.28 5.59 -2.84
N TRP A 58 -3.30 4.99 -3.50
CA TRP A 58 -2.64 5.58 -4.66
C TRP A 58 -3.59 5.72 -5.85
N ALA A 59 -4.38 4.70 -6.16
CA ALA A 59 -5.34 4.76 -7.24
C ALA A 59 -6.40 5.86 -7.00
N PRO A 60 -7.07 5.97 -5.81
CA PRO A 60 -7.93 7.12 -5.51
C PRO A 60 -7.20 8.46 -5.58
N ALA A 61 -5.94 8.54 -5.15
CA ALA A 61 -5.19 9.78 -5.23
C ALA A 61 -5.03 10.30 -6.66
N THR A 62 -4.84 9.41 -7.62
CA THR A 62 -4.72 9.78 -9.04
C THR A 62 -6.01 10.31 -9.65
N LEU A 63 -7.16 9.99 -9.07
CA LEU A 63 -8.47 10.51 -9.49
C LEU A 63 -8.84 11.80 -8.75
N ALA A 64 -8.40 11.95 -7.50
CA ALA A 64 -8.78 13.07 -6.66
C ALA A 64 -7.88 14.31 -6.82
N TYR A 65 -6.65 14.13 -7.29
CA TYR A 65 -5.66 15.20 -7.34
C TYR A 65 -5.00 15.28 -8.71
N ASP A 66 -4.81 16.51 -9.17
CA ASP A 66 -3.98 16.78 -10.35
C ASP A 66 -2.51 16.44 -10.10
N ASN A 67 -1.75 16.31 -11.18
CA ASN A 67 -0.31 16.03 -11.09
C ASN A 67 0.42 17.22 -10.43
N PRO A 68 0.94 17.07 -9.20
CA PRO A 68 1.53 18.18 -8.48
C PRO A 68 2.86 18.61 -9.07
N SER A 69 3.11 19.91 -9.10
CA SER A 69 4.42 20.46 -9.43
C SER A 69 5.35 20.43 -8.20
N PRO A 70 6.66 20.29 -8.40
CA PRO A 70 7.63 20.43 -7.31
C PRO A 70 7.50 21.80 -6.63
N VAL A 71 7.74 21.83 -5.32
CA VAL A 71 7.68 23.07 -4.53
C VAL A 71 8.76 23.06 -3.46
N THR A 72 9.33 24.22 -3.18
CA THR A 72 10.17 24.44 -2.00
C THR A 72 9.38 25.29 -1.01
N VAL A 73 9.32 24.83 0.22
CA VAL A 73 8.57 25.50 1.30
C VAL A 73 9.43 25.67 2.53
N GLU A 74 9.20 26.71 3.28
CA GLU A 74 9.81 26.89 4.59
C GLU A 74 9.05 26.09 5.64
N GLY A 75 9.76 25.20 6.33
CA GLY A 75 9.22 24.44 7.44
C GLY A 75 9.09 25.28 8.71
N LYS A 76 8.36 24.74 9.70
CA LYS A 76 8.06 25.44 10.98
C LYS A 76 9.30 25.89 11.80
N LYS A 77 10.46 25.41 11.45
CA LYS A 77 11.74 25.76 12.10
C LYS A 77 12.70 26.53 11.18
N GLY A 78 12.18 27.15 10.11
CA GLY A 78 12.94 28.00 9.21
C GLY A 78 13.84 27.27 8.22
N HIS A 79 13.69 25.97 8.06
CA HIS A 79 14.43 25.20 7.05
C HIS A 79 13.68 25.16 5.73
N GLU A 80 14.37 25.44 4.63
CA GLU A 80 13.83 25.23 3.29
C GLU A 80 13.84 23.75 2.95
N ILE A 81 12.67 23.24 2.54
CA ILE A 81 12.46 21.83 2.20
C ILE A 81 11.90 21.74 0.78
N ALA A 82 12.67 21.08 -0.08
CA ALA A 82 12.27 20.84 -1.45
C ALA A 82 11.47 19.53 -1.53
N PHE A 83 10.20 19.64 -1.93
CA PHE A 83 9.35 18.50 -2.27
C PHE A 83 9.28 18.34 -3.78
N GLY A 84 9.72 17.20 -4.29
CA GLY A 84 9.49 16.82 -5.67
C GLY A 84 8.03 16.41 -5.92
N SER A 85 7.63 16.33 -7.18
CA SER A 85 6.29 15.84 -7.54
C SER A 85 6.00 14.46 -6.95
N SER A 86 6.98 13.56 -6.92
CA SER A 86 6.86 12.23 -6.32
C SER A 86 6.65 12.26 -4.80
N ASP A 87 7.32 13.19 -4.10
CA ASP A 87 7.15 13.36 -2.65
C ASP A 87 5.70 13.78 -2.33
N ILE A 88 5.18 14.74 -3.09
CA ILE A 88 3.82 15.23 -2.91
C ILE A 88 2.80 14.14 -3.23
N LYS A 89 2.98 13.39 -4.33
CA LYS A 89 2.13 12.23 -4.66
C LYS A 89 2.11 11.19 -3.54
N ALA A 90 3.28 10.88 -2.97
CA ALA A 90 3.38 9.93 -1.87
C ALA A 90 2.62 10.44 -0.63
N LEU A 91 2.74 11.72 -0.29
CA LEU A 91 2.03 12.31 0.84
C LEU A 91 0.50 12.39 0.61
N LEU A 92 0.05 12.69 -0.61
CA LEU A 92 -1.37 12.65 -0.97
C LEU A 92 -1.95 11.24 -0.89
N THR A 93 -1.19 10.25 -1.37
CA THR A 93 -1.54 8.82 -1.23
C THR A 93 -1.66 8.44 0.24
N TYR A 94 -0.69 8.85 1.04
CA TYR A 94 -0.69 8.58 2.48
C TYR A 94 -1.85 9.29 3.19
N HIS A 95 -2.16 10.52 2.82
CA HIS A 95 -3.32 11.25 3.35
C HIS A 95 -4.63 10.47 3.14
N LEU A 96 -4.84 9.92 1.95
CA LEU A 96 -6.01 9.09 1.68
C LEU A 96 -5.96 7.74 2.42
N HIS A 97 -4.76 7.21 2.66
CA HIS A 97 -4.60 5.97 3.43
C HIS A 97 -5.07 6.12 4.88
N ILE A 98 -4.69 7.20 5.55
CA ILE A 98 -5.05 7.43 6.96
C ILE A 98 -6.47 7.99 7.12
N ASN A 99 -6.98 8.72 6.11
CA ASN A 99 -8.32 9.31 6.13
C ASN A 99 -9.33 8.48 5.31
N ARG A 100 -9.27 7.15 5.44
CA ARG A 100 -10.18 6.25 4.71
C ARG A 100 -11.62 6.68 4.87
N SER A 101 -12.33 6.76 3.74
CA SER A 101 -13.78 6.94 3.76
C SER A 101 -14.45 5.72 4.42
N PRO A 102 -15.35 5.92 5.41
CA PRO A 102 -16.11 4.82 5.99
C PRO A 102 -17.03 4.13 4.98
N GLN A 103 -17.19 4.71 3.78
CA GLN A 103 -17.99 4.15 2.69
C GLN A 103 -17.20 3.25 1.72
N THR A 104 -15.90 3.05 1.94
CA THR A 104 -15.10 2.12 1.13
C THR A 104 -15.60 0.70 1.32
N LYS A 105 -15.99 0.04 0.22
CA LYS A 105 -16.39 -1.36 0.21
C LYS A 105 -15.45 -2.13 -0.70
N PHE A 106 -14.92 -3.24 -0.19
CA PHE A 106 -14.17 -4.19 -0.99
C PHE A 106 -15.13 -5.25 -1.53
N LEU A 107 -15.03 -5.54 -2.82
CA LEU A 107 -15.84 -6.55 -3.50
C LEU A 107 -15.15 -7.91 -3.61
N GLY A 108 -13.90 -8.00 -3.20
CA GLY A 108 -13.09 -9.21 -3.21
C GLY A 108 -11.98 -9.14 -2.16
N SER A 109 -11.28 -10.23 -2.00
CA SER A 109 -10.14 -10.39 -1.09
C SER A 109 -8.88 -10.70 -1.88
N ARG A 110 -7.73 -10.36 -1.31
CA ARG A 110 -6.44 -10.73 -1.90
C ARG A 110 -6.10 -12.16 -1.50
N CYS A 111 -5.87 -13.02 -2.50
CA CYS A 111 -5.32 -14.35 -2.27
C CYS A 111 -3.80 -14.27 -2.06
N ASN A 112 -3.34 -14.63 -0.86
CA ASN A 112 -1.92 -14.66 -0.50
C ASN A 112 -1.31 -16.05 -0.59
N LEU A 113 -1.98 -17.00 -1.25
CA LEU A 113 -1.46 -18.36 -1.43
C LEU A 113 -0.29 -18.36 -2.42
N ASP A 114 0.79 -19.00 -2.02
CA ASP A 114 1.84 -19.42 -2.95
C ASP A 114 1.40 -20.72 -3.62
N PHE A 115 0.70 -20.59 -4.74
CA PHE A 115 0.15 -21.72 -5.52
C PHE A 115 1.24 -22.71 -5.93
N LYS A 116 2.47 -22.25 -6.18
CA LYS A 116 3.57 -23.11 -6.56
C LYS A 116 3.97 -24.02 -5.40
N LYS A 117 4.20 -23.44 -4.23
CA LYS A 117 4.52 -24.22 -3.01
C LYS A 117 3.37 -25.13 -2.60
N LEU A 118 2.13 -24.66 -2.75
CA LEU A 118 0.96 -25.47 -2.42
C LEU A 118 0.86 -26.70 -3.33
N LYS A 119 1.16 -26.53 -4.62
CA LYS A 119 1.21 -27.63 -5.58
C LYS A 119 2.38 -28.57 -5.30
N GLU A 120 3.56 -28.05 -5.00
CA GLU A 120 4.72 -28.86 -4.60
C GLU A 120 4.40 -29.73 -3.38
N LYS A 121 3.70 -29.21 -2.38
CA LYS A 121 3.24 -29.99 -1.22
C LYS A 121 2.26 -31.10 -1.61
N LEU A 122 1.35 -30.84 -2.53
CA LEU A 122 0.44 -31.87 -3.04
C LEU A 122 1.21 -32.98 -3.79
N ASP A 123 2.12 -32.57 -4.68
CA ASP A 123 2.93 -33.50 -5.49
C ASP A 123 3.85 -34.38 -4.61
N ASN A 124 4.31 -33.82 -3.48
CA ASN A 124 5.12 -34.55 -2.48
C ASN A 124 4.28 -35.37 -1.47
N ASN A 125 2.95 -35.40 -1.60
CA ASN A 125 2.02 -36.03 -0.65
C ASN A 125 2.11 -35.47 0.79
N GLU A 126 2.53 -34.22 0.96
CA GLU A 126 2.55 -33.51 2.25
C GLU A 126 1.16 -33.01 2.66
N ILE A 127 0.27 -32.81 1.67
CA ILE A 127 -1.14 -32.45 1.85
C ILE A 127 -2.01 -33.32 0.96
N THR A 128 -3.26 -33.51 1.35
CA THR A 128 -4.26 -34.23 0.56
C THR A 128 -4.81 -33.36 -0.56
N LYS A 129 -5.43 -33.99 -1.56
CA LYS A 129 -6.13 -33.28 -2.63
C LYS A 129 -7.29 -32.42 -2.08
N GLU A 130 -7.99 -32.92 -1.07
CA GLU A 130 -9.08 -32.17 -0.40
C GLU A 130 -8.56 -30.91 0.30
N GLU A 131 -7.41 -30.99 0.99
CA GLU A 131 -6.80 -29.84 1.63
C GLU A 131 -6.29 -28.81 0.61
N TYR A 132 -5.74 -29.29 -0.51
CA TYR A 132 -5.37 -28.42 -1.63
C TYR A 132 -6.59 -27.69 -2.20
N GLU A 133 -7.65 -28.42 -2.54
CA GLU A 133 -8.89 -27.84 -3.08
C GLU A 133 -9.56 -26.87 -2.09
N LYS A 134 -9.57 -27.19 -0.81
CA LYS A 134 -10.07 -26.32 0.24
C LYS A 134 -9.27 -25.02 0.34
N SER A 135 -7.97 -25.07 0.16
CA SER A 135 -7.11 -23.89 0.21
C SER A 135 -7.33 -22.96 -0.98
N ILE A 136 -7.35 -23.50 -2.20
CA ILE A 136 -7.54 -22.69 -3.42
C ILE A 136 -8.96 -22.14 -3.57
N ASN A 137 -9.96 -22.81 -2.99
CA ASN A 137 -11.36 -22.39 -2.98
C ASN A 137 -11.76 -21.66 -1.68
N SER A 138 -10.77 -21.23 -0.89
CA SER A 138 -11.06 -20.43 0.31
C SER A 138 -11.71 -19.10 -0.06
N SER A 139 -12.48 -18.53 0.86
CA SER A 139 -13.13 -17.21 0.66
C SER A 139 -12.14 -16.11 0.26
N ASP A 140 -10.91 -16.18 0.77
CA ASP A 140 -9.86 -15.21 0.51
C ASP A 140 -9.25 -15.34 -0.89
N CYS A 141 -9.42 -16.51 -1.54
CA CYS A 141 -8.91 -16.78 -2.88
C CYS A 141 -10.02 -16.89 -3.93
N SER A 142 -11.26 -16.59 -3.54
CA SER A 142 -12.37 -16.54 -4.48
C SER A 142 -12.31 -15.24 -5.29
N ASP A 143 -12.37 -15.37 -6.61
CA ASP A 143 -12.49 -14.21 -7.49
C ASP A 143 -13.80 -13.45 -7.21
N THR A 144 -13.75 -12.14 -7.45
CA THR A 144 -14.96 -11.31 -7.44
C THR A 144 -15.96 -11.87 -8.45
N ASN A 145 -17.21 -12.10 -8.00
CA ASN A 145 -18.27 -12.58 -8.87
C ASN A 145 -18.45 -11.66 -10.07
N ALA A 146 -18.31 -12.18 -11.28
CA ALA A 146 -18.38 -11.42 -12.53
C ALA A 146 -19.71 -10.64 -12.69
N GLY A 147 -20.82 -11.19 -12.20
CA GLY A 147 -22.11 -10.50 -12.20
C GLY A 147 -22.13 -9.31 -11.24
N ALA A 148 -21.58 -9.47 -10.03
CA ALA A 148 -21.45 -8.38 -9.07
C ALA A 148 -20.54 -7.27 -9.61
N PHE A 149 -19.40 -7.64 -10.20
CA PHE A 149 -18.49 -6.69 -10.83
C PHE A 149 -19.18 -5.93 -11.98
N HIS A 150 -19.91 -6.62 -12.84
CA HIS A 150 -20.67 -6.01 -13.94
C HIS A 150 -21.72 -5.01 -13.43
N ILE A 151 -22.45 -5.35 -12.38
CA ILE A 151 -23.47 -4.48 -11.78
C ILE A 151 -22.83 -3.21 -11.21
N VAL A 152 -21.71 -3.36 -10.47
CA VAL A 152 -20.99 -2.20 -9.91
C VAL A 152 -20.46 -1.32 -11.02
N LEU A 153 -19.78 -1.90 -12.01
CA LEU A 153 -19.21 -1.19 -13.15
C LEU A 153 -20.27 -0.39 -13.89
N THR A 154 -21.38 -1.02 -14.28
CA THR A 154 -22.46 -0.37 -15.03
C THR A 154 -23.17 0.72 -14.23
N ASN A 155 -23.34 0.53 -12.92
CA ASN A 155 -23.95 1.55 -12.07
C ASN A 155 -23.05 2.79 -11.93
N GLN A 156 -21.75 2.61 -11.75
CA GLN A 156 -20.81 3.72 -11.64
C GLN A 156 -20.65 4.47 -12.97
N MET A 157 -20.52 3.75 -14.06
CA MET A 157 -20.47 4.36 -15.41
C MET A 157 -21.76 5.13 -15.73
N LYS A 158 -22.92 4.60 -15.34
CA LYS A 158 -24.21 5.25 -15.56
C LYS A 158 -24.38 6.53 -14.76
N ARG A 159 -23.75 6.60 -13.56
CA ARG A 159 -23.74 7.79 -12.71
C ARG A 159 -22.66 8.79 -13.11
N ASN A 160 -21.84 8.48 -14.08
CA ASN A 160 -20.68 9.26 -14.46
C ASN A 160 -19.68 9.43 -13.30
N GLU A 161 -19.63 8.47 -12.41
CA GLU A 161 -18.69 8.40 -11.29
C GLU A 161 -17.54 7.46 -11.64
N GLY A 162 -16.32 7.83 -11.23
CA GLY A 162 -15.17 6.98 -11.40
C GLY A 162 -15.21 5.77 -10.46
N PHE A 163 -14.49 4.71 -10.80
CA PHE A 163 -14.24 3.56 -9.93
C PHE A 163 -12.79 3.14 -10.06
N ILE A 164 -12.33 2.39 -9.09
CA ILE A 164 -10.96 1.91 -9.00
C ILE A 164 -10.98 0.40 -8.92
N VAL A 165 -10.11 -0.20 -9.71
CA VAL A 165 -9.77 -1.62 -9.63
C VAL A 165 -8.33 -1.70 -9.14
N ASP A 166 -8.14 -2.36 -8.00
CA ASP A 166 -6.82 -2.61 -7.38
C ASP A 166 -6.49 -4.11 -7.48
#